data_dd5d0189157a84063a6db143472faacd
#
_entry.id   dd5d0189157a84063a6db143472faacd
#
_cell.length_a   1.000
_cell.length_b   1.000
_cell.length_c   1.000
_cell.angle_alpha   90.00
_cell.angle_beta   90.00
_cell.angle_gamma   90.00
#
_symmetry.space_group_name_H-M   'P 1'
#
loop_
_entity.id
_entity.type
_entity.pdbx_description
1 polymer ?
#
loop_
_entity_poly.entity_id
_entity_poly.type
_entity_poly.pdbx_seq_one_letter_code
_entity_poly.pdbx_strand_id
1 'polypeptide(L)'
;SDGGSNTGGADMGNLDPFFEEAARSVIVSQQGSTSMIQRRFSIGYNRAGRLMDQLEKAGIVGAAHGSKPRDVLVTDESQLTTIMNQLRG
;
A
#
# COMPACT_ATOMS: atom_id res chain seq x y z
N SER A 1 -1.56 18.84 5.10
CA SER A 1 -1.45 18.55 5.46
C SER A 1 -1.08 18.43 5.78
N ASP A 2 -1.13 18.62 5.72
CA ASP A 2 -0.85 18.20 6.26
C ASP A 2 -0.96 18.04 6.96
N GLY A 3 -1.21 18.41 6.99
CA GLY A 3 -1.42 18.05 7.66
C GLY A 3 -1.81 17.64 8.22
N GLY A 4 -2.01 17.67 8.32
CA GLY A 4 -2.30 17.04 8.87
C GLY A 4 -2.80 16.52 9.15
N SER A 5 -3.23 16.64 9.16
CA SER A 5 -3.69 15.86 9.57
C SER A 5 -3.80 14.82 9.24
N ASN A 6 -3.68 14.71 8.95
CA ASN A 6 -3.89 13.75 8.71
C ASN A 6 -3.62 12.69 9.08
N THR A 7 -3.98 12.79 9.19
CA THR A 7 -3.97 11.65 9.76
C THR A 7 -3.32 10.48 9.11
N GLY A 8 -2.18 10.12 9.45
CA GLY A 8 -1.54 8.96 9.00
C GLY A 8 -1.28 8.84 7.52
N GLY A 9 -1.66 9.75 6.77
CA GLY A 9 -1.39 9.75 5.34
C GLY A 9 -2.17 8.76 4.49
N ALA A 10 -3.06 8.00 5.10
CA ALA A 10 -3.85 7.03 4.34
C ALA A 10 -5.12 7.67 3.83
N ASP A 11 -5.03 8.34 2.70
CA ASP A 11 -6.16 9.03 2.08
C ASP A 11 -6.69 8.21 0.92
N MET A 12 -7.78 7.51 1.15
CA MET A 12 -8.36 6.61 0.16
C MET A 12 -9.09 7.35 -0.95
N GLY A 13 -9.40 8.62 -0.76
CA GLY A 13 -9.99 9.43 -1.82
C GLY A 13 -8.97 9.97 -2.79
N ASN A 14 -7.68 9.83 -2.46
CA ASN A 14 -6.61 10.38 -3.26
C ASN A 14 -5.43 9.41 -3.28
N LEU A 15 -5.62 8.29 -3.95
CA LEU A 15 -4.61 7.23 -3.98
C LEU A 15 -3.37 7.68 -4.75
N ASP A 16 -2.21 7.23 -4.27
CA ASP A 16 -0.94 7.45 -4.96
C ASP A 16 -1.03 6.83 -6.36
N PRO A 17 -0.48 7.49 -7.40
CA PRO A 17 -0.46 6.91 -8.74
C PRO A 17 0.18 5.52 -8.80
N PHE A 18 1.07 5.19 -7.87
CA PHE A 18 1.69 3.87 -7.82
C PHE A 18 0.89 2.85 -7.01
N PHE A 19 -0.29 3.23 -6.50
CA PHE A 19 -1.03 2.35 -5.59
C PHE A 19 -1.30 0.98 -6.20
N GLU A 20 -1.84 0.94 -7.41
CA GLU A 20 -2.19 -0.33 -8.04
C GLU A 20 -0.96 -1.19 -8.31
N GLU A 21 0.09 -0.59 -8.84
CA GLU A 21 1.32 -1.33 -9.12
C GLU A 21 2.01 -1.79 -7.85
N ALA A 22 1.97 -0.97 -6.81
CA ALA A 22 2.54 -1.37 -5.52
C ALA A 22 1.75 -2.54 -4.94
N ALA A 23 0.43 -2.49 -5.02
CA ALA A 23 -0.42 -3.58 -4.56
C ALA A 23 -0.10 -4.87 -5.31
N ARG A 24 0.02 -4.78 -6.64
CA ARG A 24 0.34 -5.95 -7.44
C ARG A 24 1.71 -6.53 -7.08
N SER A 25 2.71 -5.67 -6.88
CA SER A 25 4.04 -6.10 -6.49
C SER A 25 4.03 -6.84 -5.16
N VAL A 26 3.29 -6.31 -4.19
CA VAL A 26 3.17 -6.93 -2.87
C VAL A 26 2.50 -8.29 -2.98
N ILE A 27 1.43 -8.38 -3.77
CA ILE A 27 0.68 -9.63 -3.93
C ILE A 27 1.52 -10.69 -4.63
N VAL A 28 2.18 -10.32 -5.71
CA VAL A 28 2.98 -11.26 -6.49
C VAL A 28 4.16 -11.78 -5.67
N SER A 29 4.86 -10.91 -4.96
CA SER A 29 5.99 -11.30 -4.14
C SER A 29 5.59 -11.87 -2.79
N GLN A 30 4.36 -11.61 -2.35
CA GLN A 30 3.87 -11.94 -1.02
C GLN A 30 4.76 -11.35 0.07
N GLN A 31 5.25 -10.13 -0.17
CA GLN A 31 6.10 -9.41 0.78
C GLN A 31 5.60 -7.98 0.95
N GLY A 32 5.24 -7.64 2.16
CA GLY A 32 4.81 -6.29 2.50
C GLY A 32 5.97 -5.43 2.96
N SER A 33 6.98 -5.28 2.14
CA SER A 33 8.23 -4.60 2.50
C SER A 33 8.25 -3.17 1.97
N THR A 34 8.38 -2.20 2.89
CA THR A 34 8.52 -0.80 2.52
C THR A 34 9.80 -0.59 1.70
N SER A 35 10.89 -1.26 2.07
CA SER A 35 12.15 -1.16 1.33
C SER A 35 12.02 -1.64 -0.10
N MET A 36 11.27 -2.71 -0.31
CA MET A 36 11.03 -3.21 -1.67
C MET A 36 10.30 -2.16 -2.51
N ILE A 37 9.29 -1.52 -1.93
CA ILE A 37 8.53 -0.48 -2.63
C ILE A 37 9.42 0.70 -2.97
N GLN A 38 10.28 1.12 -2.04
CA GLN A 38 11.22 2.19 -2.30
C GLN A 38 12.11 1.90 -3.51
N ARG A 39 12.66 0.71 -3.55
CA ARG A 39 13.58 0.32 -4.63
C ARG A 39 12.86 0.13 -5.95
N ARG A 40 11.70 -0.50 -5.91
CA ARG A 40 10.98 -0.81 -7.13
C ARG A 40 10.48 0.45 -7.85
N PHE A 41 10.04 1.43 -7.09
CA PHE A 41 9.46 2.65 -7.68
C PHE A 41 10.39 3.85 -7.60
N SER A 42 11.59 3.67 -7.04
CA SER A 42 12.57 4.74 -6.89
C SER A 42 11.99 5.94 -6.15
N ILE A 43 11.34 5.67 -5.03
CA ILE A 43 10.70 6.71 -4.22
C ILE A 43 11.32 6.71 -2.83
N GLY A 44 11.10 7.82 -2.11
CA GLY A 44 11.62 7.97 -0.76
C GLY A 44 10.81 7.19 0.27
N TYR A 45 11.36 7.12 1.46
CA TYR A 45 10.76 6.35 2.55
C TYR A 45 9.37 6.87 2.92
N ASN A 46 9.21 8.19 2.99
CA ASN A 46 7.91 8.76 3.40
C ASN A 46 6.80 8.42 2.41
N ARG A 47 7.08 8.51 1.12
CA ARG A 47 6.09 8.18 0.12
C ARG A 47 5.79 6.69 0.13
N ALA A 48 6.82 5.86 0.27
CA ALA A 48 6.62 4.42 0.36
C ALA A 48 5.79 4.07 1.60
N GLY A 49 6.02 4.75 2.71
CA GLY A 49 5.23 4.56 3.91
C GLY A 49 3.76 4.90 3.71
N ARG A 50 3.48 6.00 3.03
CA ARG A 50 2.10 6.37 2.72
C ARG A 50 1.43 5.35 1.81
N LEU A 51 2.17 4.84 0.82
CA LEU A 51 1.66 3.75 -0.03
C LEU A 51 1.29 2.53 0.80
N MET A 52 2.18 2.15 1.72
CA MET A 52 1.91 1.00 2.59
C MET A 52 0.68 1.25 3.47
N ASP A 53 0.50 2.47 3.96
CA ASP A 53 -0.69 2.82 4.76
C ASP A 53 -1.95 2.72 3.92
N GLN A 54 -1.90 3.14 2.66
CA GLN A 54 -3.04 3.00 1.75
C GLN A 54 -3.35 1.53 1.48
N LEU A 55 -2.31 0.71 1.30
CA LEU A 55 -2.50 -0.72 1.11
C LEU A 55 -3.13 -1.37 2.35
N GLU A 56 -2.75 -0.91 3.53
CA GLU A 56 -3.35 -1.40 4.77
C GLU A 56 -4.83 -1.03 4.85
N LYS A 57 -5.17 0.21 4.54
CA LYS A 57 -6.55 0.67 4.55
C LYS A 57 -7.41 -0.13 3.57
N ALA A 58 -6.84 -0.50 2.44
CA ALA A 58 -7.55 -1.28 1.42
C ALA A 58 -7.65 -2.77 1.79
N GLY A 59 -6.98 -3.19 2.85
CA GLY A 59 -7.02 -4.59 3.27
C GLY A 59 -6.05 -5.49 2.52
N ILE A 60 -5.05 -4.91 1.86
CA ILE A 60 -4.08 -5.67 1.09
C ILE A 60 -2.92 -6.14 1.96
N VAL A 61 -2.50 -5.31 2.91
CA VAL A 61 -1.46 -5.70 3.88
C VAL A 61 -1.96 -5.44 5.29
N GLY A 62 -1.31 -6.08 6.25
CA GLY A 62 -1.62 -5.87 7.66
C GLY A 62 -0.87 -4.69 8.24
N ALA A 63 -1.01 -4.52 9.54
CA ALA A 63 -0.37 -3.42 10.27
C ALA A 63 1.13 -3.61 10.34
N ALA A 64 1.86 -2.52 10.56
CA ALA A 64 3.30 -2.57 10.72
C ALA A 64 3.69 -3.34 11.98
N HIS A 65 4.78 -4.09 11.90
CA HIS A 65 5.35 -4.85 13.01
C HIS A 65 6.79 -4.40 13.24
N GLY A 66 6.98 -3.20 13.67
CA GLY A 66 8.32 -2.67 13.84
C GLY A 66 9.06 -2.65 12.49
N SER A 67 10.23 -3.27 12.42
CA SER A 67 11.03 -3.27 11.20
C SER A 67 10.73 -4.45 10.27
N LYS A 68 9.86 -5.35 10.66
CA LYS A 68 9.55 -6.53 9.86
C LYS A 68 8.62 -6.18 8.71
N PRO A 69 8.68 -6.92 7.59
CA PRO A 69 7.71 -6.74 6.52
C PRO A 69 6.29 -6.99 7.04
N ARG A 70 5.33 -6.28 6.47
CA ARG A 70 3.92 -6.48 6.83
C ARG A 70 3.39 -7.76 6.20
N ASP A 71 2.39 -8.36 6.84
CA ASP A 71 1.72 -9.53 6.27
C ASP A 71 0.94 -9.13 5.02
N VAL A 72 0.92 -10.00 4.02
CA VAL A 72 0.12 -9.78 2.83
C VAL A 72 -1.18 -10.55 2.97
N LEU A 73 -2.30 -9.83 2.94
CA LEU A 73 -3.61 -10.39 3.23
C LEU A 73 -4.35 -10.87 1.99
N VAL A 74 -3.87 -10.47 0.81
CA VAL A 74 -4.47 -10.81 -0.47
C VAL A 74 -3.57 -11.83 -1.16
N THR A 75 -4.14 -12.90 -1.69
CA THR A 75 -3.35 -14.01 -2.22
C THR A 75 -3.33 -14.06 -3.75
N ASP A 76 -4.21 -13.34 -4.44
CA ASP A 76 -4.18 -13.32 -5.91
C ASP A 76 -4.67 -12.00 -6.47
N GLU A 77 -4.39 -11.80 -7.75
CA GLU A 77 -4.67 -10.54 -8.42
C GLU A 77 -6.16 -10.31 -8.69
N SER A 78 -6.96 -11.37 -8.70
CA SER A 78 -8.39 -11.18 -8.88
C SER A 78 -9.02 -10.48 -7.67
N GLN A 79 -8.49 -10.74 -6.48
CA GLN A 79 -8.91 -10.03 -5.29
C GLN A 79 -8.53 -8.54 -5.39
N LEU A 80 -7.36 -8.26 -5.95
CA LEU A 80 -6.95 -6.87 -6.17
C LEU A 80 -7.91 -6.16 -7.10
N THR A 81 -8.31 -6.80 -8.19
CA THR A 81 -9.27 -6.21 -9.12
C THR A 81 -10.57 -5.83 -8.42
N THR A 82 -11.08 -6.71 -7.57
CA THR A 82 -12.29 -6.43 -6.80
C THR A 82 -12.09 -5.21 -5.89
N ILE A 83 -10.96 -5.16 -5.19
CA ILE A 83 -10.65 -4.04 -4.30
C ILE A 83 -10.55 -2.73 -5.08
N MET A 84 -9.86 -2.74 -6.21
CA MET A 84 -9.70 -1.55 -7.03
C MET A 84 -11.06 -1.04 -7.54
N ASN A 85 -11.94 -1.95 -7.95
CA ASN A 85 -13.26 -1.57 -8.40
C ASN A 85 -14.07 -0.91 -7.28
N GLN A 86 -13.96 -1.42 -6.06
CA GLN A 86 -14.63 -0.81 -4.91
C GLN A 86 -14.09 0.57 -4.60
N LEU A 87 -12.78 0.76 -4.69
CA LEU A 87 -12.15 2.04 -4.39
C LEU A 87 -12.48 3.09 -5.42
N ARG A 88 -12.64 2.70 -6.68
CA ARG A 88 -12.98 3.63 -7.76
C ARG A 88 -14.44 3.96 -7.82
N GLY A 89 -15.23 3.07 -7.30
CA GLY A 89 -16.60 3.10 -7.49
C GLY A 89 -17.52 3.67 -6.64
#